data_288f0c38534159a7dd4318f0d3a0decd
#
_entry.id   288f0c38534159a7dd4318f0d3a0decd
#
_cell.length_a   1.000
_cell.length_b   1.000
_cell.length_c   1.000
_cell.angle_alpha   90.00
_cell.angle_beta   90.00
_cell.angle_gamma   90.00
#
_symmetry.space_group_name_H-M   'P 1'
#
loop_
_entity.id
_entity.type
_entity.pdbx_description
1 polymer ?
#
loop_
_entity_poly.entity_id
_entity_poly.type
_entity_poly.pdbx_seq_one_letter_code
_entity_poly.pdbx_strand_id
1 'polypeptide(L)'
;CAQIGQSFRNEIAPRAGLLRVREFTQAEIEHFCHPTKKDHPRFNEVAEVELNLFSRDAQLQSGKKEPFLMKSGEAVEKGIIANETLAYFVARTHLFLKELGVNMQRVRFRQHLRHEMAHYAQDCWDAEIECSYGWIECVGLADRSAFDLDAHSKASKVDLQAYELFDEPIEEVVFEVKMNKQVLGKAFKKDQKFVIDALTSLDETTAAKIEKDFEESGETVLENVQGIDGGKATVAKDMVIEMKKKTKKVSGRNFTPSVIEPSFGIGRIMYCLFEHAFYVREGDDENKAVFKLPPQVAPIKCTIFPLVNNAEMNAVSHEIYKSLTKLAVSVKLDTTAISIGKRYCRTDELGVPFAITVDHRTIGHTSTPKDGTVTVRERDSCEQVRIKADEVAKFISDLSLGDVEWSEATASLEKVVVAQQE
;
A
#
# COMPACT_ATOMS: atom_id res chain seq x y z
N CYS A 1 -0.86 5.04 10.21
CA CYS A 1 -1.26 6.29 9.58
C CYS A 1 -1.34 6.08 8.07
N ALA A 2 -2.26 6.75 7.37
CA ALA A 2 -2.34 6.71 5.91
C ALA A 2 -2.79 8.07 5.38
N GLN A 3 -2.20 8.51 4.26
CA GLN A 3 -2.49 9.79 3.64
C GLN A 3 -2.43 9.67 2.11
N ILE A 4 -3.32 10.36 1.43
CA ILE A 4 -3.26 10.60 -0.02
C ILE A 4 -3.10 12.10 -0.23
N GLY A 5 -2.10 12.51 -0.99
CA GLY A 5 -1.83 13.92 -1.23
C GLY A 5 -0.75 14.16 -2.28
N GLN A 6 -0.39 15.43 -2.42
CA GLN A 6 0.71 15.84 -3.29
C GLN A 6 2.04 15.72 -2.55
N SER A 7 2.99 15.06 -3.20
CA SER A 7 4.37 14.96 -2.76
C SER A 7 5.29 15.75 -3.68
N PHE A 8 6.36 16.29 -3.09
CA PHE A 8 7.29 17.15 -3.78
C PHE A 8 8.72 16.63 -3.65
N ARG A 9 9.42 16.52 -4.77
CA ARG A 9 10.86 16.21 -4.80
C ARG A 9 11.61 17.30 -5.55
N ASN A 10 12.70 17.77 -4.99
CA ASN A 10 13.54 18.78 -5.64
C ASN A 10 14.41 18.12 -6.73
N GLU A 11 13.77 17.73 -7.83
CA GLU A 11 14.45 17.14 -8.98
C GLU A 11 15.24 18.19 -9.74
N ILE A 12 16.55 17.95 -9.89
CA ILE A 12 17.44 18.87 -10.62
C ILE A 12 17.14 18.84 -12.13
N ALA A 13 16.84 17.65 -12.68
CA ALA A 13 16.56 17.45 -14.09
C ALA A 13 15.29 16.61 -14.30
N PRO A 14 14.08 17.19 -14.18
CA PRO A 14 12.84 16.51 -14.53
C PRO A 14 12.85 16.07 -15.98
N ARG A 15 12.44 14.81 -16.25
CA ARG A 15 12.42 14.23 -17.60
C ARG A 15 11.62 12.91 -17.63
N ALA A 16 11.42 12.40 -18.85
CA ALA A 16 10.72 11.11 -19.07
C ALA A 16 9.28 11.09 -18.51
N GLY A 17 8.51 12.15 -18.81
CA GLY A 17 7.09 12.22 -18.44
C GLY A 17 6.87 12.05 -16.93
N LEU A 18 6.09 11.03 -16.53
CA LEU A 18 5.76 10.76 -15.12
C LEU A 18 6.88 10.10 -14.31
N LEU A 19 7.99 9.70 -14.94
CA LEU A 19 9.05 8.94 -14.24
C LEU A 19 9.89 9.81 -13.32
N ARG A 20 10.12 11.08 -13.71
CA ARG A 20 10.95 12.00 -12.94
C ARG A 20 10.35 13.39 -12.94
N VAL A 21 9.47 13.65 -11.98
CA VAL A 21 8.72 14.90 -11.82
C VAL A 21 9.00 15.51 -10.44
N ARG A 22 8.73 16.80 -10.29
CA ARG A 22 8.90 17.53 -9.03
C ARG A 22 7.68 17.46 -8.12
N GLU A 23 6.52 17.22 -8.69
CA GLU A 23 5.23 17.14 -8.01
C GLU A 23 4.46 15.91 -8.52
N PHE A 24 3.94 15.09 -7.61
CA PHE A 24 3.18 13.89 -7.95
C PHE A 24 2.20 13.53 -6.83
N THR A 25 1.10 12.91 -7.22
CA THR A 25 0.14 12.37 -6.24
C THR A 25 0.63 11.04 -5.71
N GLN A 26 0.65 10.92 -4.40
CA GLN A 26 1.11 9.74 -3.67
C GLN A 26 0.09 9.33 -2.62
N ALA A 27 -0.04 8.03 -2.41
CA ALA A 27 -0.63 7.49 -1.20
C ALA A 27 0.50 6.87 -0.36
N GLU A 28 0.56 7.20 0.90
CA GLU A 28 1.60 6.76 1.82
C GLU A 28 0.99 6.20 3.08
N ILE A 29 1.50 5.07 3.53
CA ILE A 29 1.09 4.38 4.74
C ILE A 29 2.31 4.29 5.64
N GLU A 30 2.16 4.68 6.90
CA GLU A 30 3.14 4.43 7.94
C GLU A 30 2.53 3.48 8.97
N HIS A 31 3.03 2.26 8.97
CA HIS A 31 2.63 1.23 9.91
C HIS A 31 3.68 1.08 11.00
N PHE A 32 3.30 1.48 12.22
CA PHE A 32 4.18 1.42 13.38
C PHE A 32 4.08 0.04 14.02
N CYS A 33 5.22 -0.61 14.25
CA CYS A 33 5.29 -1.91 14.89
C CYS A 33 6.44 -1.99 15.89
N HIS A 34 6.43 -3.02 16.74
CA HIS A 34 7.51 -3.26 17.68
C HIS A 34 8.80 -3.61 16.91
N PRO A 35 9.98 -3.05 17.26
CA PRO A 35 11.21 -3.21 16.48
C PRO A 35 11.71 -4.67 16.40
N THR A 36 11.38 -5.51 17.38
CA THR A 36 11.79 -6.93 17.43
C THR A 36 10.63 -7.92 17.29
N LYS A 37 9.37 -7.46 17.27
CA LYS A 37 8.17 -8.28 17.09
C LYS A 37 7.45 -7.77 15.84
N LYS A 38 7.86 -8.28 14.67
CA LYS A 38 7.34 -7.88 13.35
C LYS A 38 6.50 -8.97 12.70
N ASP A 39 5.94 -9.87 13.50
CA ASP A 39 4.83 -10.74 13.14
C ASP A 39 3.57 -9.89 12.88
N HIS A 40 2.72 -10.34 11.98
CA HIS A 40 1.51 -9.61 11.61
C HIS A 40 0.25 -10.45 11.88
N PRO A 41 -0.74 -9.94 12.68
CA PRO A 41 -1.88 -10.73 13.14
C PRO A 41 -2.78 -11.26 12.01
N ARG A 42 -2.70 -10.67 10.82
CA ARG A 42 -3.45 -11.08 9.63
C ARG A 42 -2.55 -11.67 8.54
N PHE A 43 -1.34 -12.10 8.86
CA PHE A 43 -0.41 -12.62 7.86
C PHE A 43 -0.92 -13.89 7.18
N ASN A 44 -1.64 -14.73 7.93
CA ASN A 44 -2.27 -15.93 7.41
C ASN A 44 -3.24 -15.69 6.24
N GLU A 45 -3.83 -14.49 6.14
CA GLU A 45 -4.72 -14.13 5.02
C GLU A 45 -3.97 -13.99 3.68
N VAL A 46 -2.66 -13.78 3.73
CA VAL A 46 -1.82 -13.50 2.56
C VAL A 46 -0.64 -14.45 2.41
N ALA A 47 -0.43 -15.37 3.36
CA ALA A 47 0.71 -16.29 3.35
C ALA A 47 0.77 -17.16 2.08
N GLU A 48 -0.40 -17.51 1.53
CA GLU A 48 -0.53 -18.32 0.31
C GLU A 48 -0.48 -17.50 -1.00
N VAL A 49 -0.40 -16.17 -0.92
CA VAL A 49 -0.31 -15.32 -2.12
C VAL A 49 1.02 -15.55 -2.82
N GLU A 50 0.95 -15.95 -4.09
CA GLU A 50 2.12 -16.17 -4.93
C GLU A 50 2.62 -14.84 -5.48
N LEU A 51 3.87 -14.52 -5.21
CA LEU A 51 4.55 -13.28 -5.57
C LEU A 51 5.63 -13.54 -6.60
N ASN A 52 5.76 -12.67 -7.60
CA ASN A 52 6.85 -12.69 -8.56
C ASN A 52 8.03 -11.87 -8.00
N LEU A 53 8.97 -12.54 -7.34
CA LEU A 53 10.06 -11.94 -6.58
C LEU A 53 11.34 -11.85 -7.41
N PHE A 54 11.92 -10.65 -7.49
CA PHE A 54 13.25 -10.41 -8.03
C PHE A 54 14.19 -10.04 -6.87
N SER A 55 14.55 -11.06 -6.09
CA SER A 55 15.34 -10.91 -4.90
C SER A 55 16.76 -10.39 -5.18
N ARG A 56 17.42 -9.91 -4.15
CA ARG A 56 18.82 -9.45 -4.22
C ARG A 56 19.73 -10.53 -4.79
N ASP A 57 19.56 -11.77 -4.34
CA ASP A 57 20.38 -12.89 -4.79
C ASP A 57 20.12 -13.22 -6.27
N ALA A 58 18.85 -13.19 -6.72
CA ALA A 58 18.51 -13.38 -8.13
C ALA A 58 19.11 -12.29 -9.04
N GLN A 59 19.23 -11.06 -8.54
CA GLN A 59 19.85 -9.94 -9.25
C GLN A 59 21.38 -10.08 -9.38
N LEU A 60 22.03 -10.73 -8.40
CA LEU A 60 23.48 -10.87 -8.32
C LEU A 60 24.00 -12.17 -8.93
N GLN A 61 23.14 -13.12 -9.27
CA GLN A 61 23.54 -14.39 -9.87
C GLN A 61 24.30 -14.19 -11.19
N SER A 62 25.30 -15.05 -11.42
CA SER A 62 25.96 -15.16 -12.72
C SER A 62 25.07 -15.93 -13.69
N GLY A 63 24.70 -15.30 -14.82
CA GLY A 63 23.82 -15.88 -15.84
C GLY A 63 22.53 -15.09 -16.01
N LYS A 64 21.41 -15.78 -16.32
CA LYS A 64 20.12 -15.14 -16.54
C LYS A 64 19.54 -14.65 -15.22
N LYS A 65 19.34 -13.35 -15.15
CA LYS A 65 18.77 -12.67 -13.97
C LYS A 65 17.27 -12.57 -14.15
N GLU A 66 16.52 -13.48 -13.53
CA GLU A 66 15.06 -13.54 -13.67
C GLU A 66 14.37 -13.54 -12.30
N PRO A 67 13.18 -12.94 -12.20
CA PRO A 67 12.34 -13.11 -11.04
C PRO A 67 11.80 -14.56 -11.00
N PHE A 68 11.34 -14.98 -9.82
CA PHE A 68 10.77 -16.30 -9.58
C PHE A 68 9.48 -16.19 -8.76
N LEU A 69 8.57 -17.15 -8.96
CA LEU A 69 7.33 -17.23 -8.20
C LEU A 69 7.57 -17.91 -6.84
N MET A 70 7.03 -17.33 -5.78
CA MET A 70 7.10 -17.89 -4.43
C MET A 70 5.94 -17.38 -3.58
N LYS A 71 5.41 -18.23 -2.71
CA LYS A 71 4.39 -17.83 -1.73
C LYS A 71 4.97 -16.85 -0.71
N SER A 72 4.16 -15.90 -0.29
CA SER A 72 4.55 -14.87 0.69
C SER A 72 5.06 -15.49 2.00
N GLY A 73 4.39 -16.52 2.52
CA GLY A 73 4.81 -17.24 3.73
C GLY A 73 6.16 -17.92 3.56
N GLU A 74 6.38 -18.62 2.46
CA GLU A 74 7.64 -19.27 2.14
C GLU A 74 8.80 -18.26 2.00
N ALA A 75 8.52 -17.07 1.45
CA ALA A 75 9.51 -16.00 1.31
C ALA A 75 9.99 -15.47 2.67
N VAL A 76 9.10 -15.40 3.66
CA VAL A 76 9.45 -15.04 5.04
C VAL A 76 10.23 -16.16 5.72
N GLU A 77 9.76 -17.41 5.64
CA GLU A 77 10.43 -18.58 6.23
C GLU A 77 11.86 -18.74 5.73
N LYS A 78 12.09 -18.47 4.44
CA LYS A 78 13.43 -18.50 3.82
C LYS A 78 14.25 -17.23 4.05
N GLY A 79 13.74 -16.24 4.74
CA GLY A 79 14.43 -14.96 4.99
C GLY A 79 14.68 -14.12 3.74
N ILE A 80 13.92 -14.34 2.65
CA ILE A 80 13.99 -13.54 1.41
C ILE A 80 13.32 -12.18 1.67
N ILE A 81 12.16 -12.18 2.33
CA ILE A 81 11.53 -10.97 2.88
C ILE A 81 11.79 -10.96 4.39
N ALA A 82 12.24 -9.85 4.91
CA ALA A 82 12.83 -9.75 6.25
C ALA A 82 11.88 -10.10 7.41
N ASN A 83 10.57 -9.89 7.25
CA ASN A 83 9.57 -10.15 8.30
C ASN A 83 8.14 -10.23 7.74
N GLU A 84 7.21 -10.77 8.55
CA GLU A 84 5.81 -10.94 8.17
C GLU A 84 5.09 -9.62 7.88
N THR A 85 5.35 -8.57 8.65
CA THR A 85 4.67 -7.28 8.46
C THR A 85 5.02 -6.67 7.11
N LEU A 86 6.28 -6.70 6.70
CA LEU A 86 6.69 -6.25 5.37
C LEU A 86 6.07 -7.13 4.28
N ALA A 87 6.13 -8.47 4.44
CA ALA A 87 5.54 -9.42 3.49
C ALA A 87 4.02 -9.27 3.36
N TYR A 88 3.33 -8.96 4.45
CA TYR A 88 1.90 -8.63 4.42
C TYR A 88 1.63 -7.47 3.47
N PHE A 89 2.36 -6.37 3.58
CA PHE A 89 2.17 -5.22 2.70
C PHE A 89 2.60 -5.49 1.25
N VAL A 90 3.64 -6.30 1.02
CA VAL A 90 4.01 -6.75 -0.34
C VAL A 90 2.86 -7.54 -0.97
N ALA A 91 2.30 -8.51 -0.25
CA ALA A 91 1.19 -9.33 -0.73
C ALA A 91 -0.12 -8.52 -0.90
N ARG A 92 -0.42 -7.59 0.02
CA ARG A 92 -1.56 -6.67 -0.12
C ARG A 92 -1.42 -5.76 -1.35
N THR A 93 -0.21 -5.29 -1.63
CA THR A 93 0.09 -4.51 -2.85
C THR A 93 -0.14 -5.35 -4.11
N HIS A 94 0.29 -6.62 -4.12
CA HIS A 94 0.02 -7.55 -5.21
C HIS A 94 -1.48 -7.69 -5.46
N LEU A 95 -2.27 -7.97 -4.42
CA LEU A 95 -3.72 -8.12 -4.51
C LEU A 95 -4.40 -6.83 -4.99
N PHE A 96 -3.95 -5.68 -4.49
CA PHE A 96 -4.46 -4.38 -4.91
C PHE A 96 -4.21 -4.12 -6.41
N LEU A 97 -2.99 -4.33 -6.90
CA LEU A 97 -2.68 -4.16 -8.31
C LEU A 97 -3.49 -5.11 -9.21
N LYS A 98 -3.71 -6.35 -8.76
CA LYS A 98 -4.55 -7.33 -9.43
C LYS A 98 -6.01 -6.85 -9.52
N GLU A 99 -6.57 -6.35 -8.44
CA GLU A 99 -7.94 -5.82 -8.38
C GLU A 99 -8.13 -4.58 -9.25
N LEU A 100 -7.10 -3.73 -9.37
CA LEU A 100 -7.08 -2.62 -10.30
C LEU A 100 -7.11 -3.05 -11.78
N GLY A 101 -6.86 -4.33 -12.10
CA GLY A 101 -6.79 -4.86 -13.45
C GLY A 101 -5.42 -4.72 -14.13
N VAL A 102 -4.37 -4.51 -13.36
CA VAL A 102 -2.99 -4.55 -13.87
C VAL A 102 -2.67 -5.98 -14.33
N ASN A 103 -2.03 -6.12 -15.47
CA ASN A 103 -1.59 -7.45 -15.93
C ASN A 103 -0.49 -8.00 -15.03
N MET A 104 -0.81 -8.97 -14.19
CA MET A 104 0.10 -9.51 -13.17
C MET A 104 1.30 -10.27 -13.75
N GLN A 105 1.27 -10.68 -15.01
CA GLN A 105 2.45 -11.23 -15.71
C GLN A 105 3.51 -10.15 -15.99
N ARG A 106 3.13 -8.90 -15.94
CA ARG A 106 3.95 -7.71 -16.13
C ARG A 106 4.20 -6.96 -14.82
N VAL A 107 4.12 -7.66 -13.67
CA VAL A 107 4.41 -7.13 -12.33
C VAL A 107 5.48 -8.00 -11.69
N ARG A 108 6.46 -7.36 -11.06
CA ARG A 108 7.44 -8.03 -10.19
C ARG A 108 7.72 -7.20 -8.95
N PHE A 109 8.19 -7.85 -7.90
CA PHE A 109 8.69 -7.21 -6.70
C PHE A 109 10.21 -7.30 -6.68
N ARG A 110 10.89 -6.16 -6.88
CA ARG A 110 12.36 -6.07 -6.90
C ARG A 110 12.88 -5.67 -5.53
N GLN A 111 13.74 -6.47 -4.95
CA GLN A 111 14.44 -6.14 -3.71
C GLN A 111 15.61 -5.19 -3.98
N HIS A 112 15.75 -4.12 -3.20
CA HIS A 112 16.90 -3.24 -3.29
C HIS A 112 18.20 -3.97 -2.97
N LEU A 113 19.25 -3.66 -3.73
CA LEU A 113 20.60 -4.09 -3.39
C LEU A 113 21.11 -3.34 -2.15
N ARG A 114 22.06 -3.92 -1.43
CA ARG A 114 22.52 -3.32 -0.16
C ARG A 114 23.03 -1.88 -0.30
N HIS A 115 23.64 -1.55 -1.43
CA HIS A 115 24.16 -0.21 -1.72
C HIS A 115 23.09 0.78 -2.20
N GLU A 116 21.89 0.31 -2.58
CA GLU A 116 20.74 1.14 -2.96
C GLU A 116 19.92 1.56 -1.74
N MET A 117 19.96 0.75 -0.68
CA MET A 117 19.19 1.03 0.55
C MET A 117 19.84 2.15 1.36
N ALA A 118 19.00 2.95 2.02
CA ALA A 118 19.47 3.79 3.10
C ALA A 118 20.08 2.93 4.21
N HIS A 119 21.14 3.42 4.85
CA HIS A 119 21.91 2.68 5.86
C HIS A 119 21.10 2.19 7.07
N TYR A 120 19.94 2.77 7.30
CA TYR A 120 19.03 2.45 8.39
C TYR A 120 17.88 1.51 7.98
N ALA A 121 17.65 1.30 6.70
CA ALA A 121 16.60 0.40 6.22
C ALA A 121 17.03 -1.06 6.41
N GLN A 122 16.12 -1.89 6.93
CA GLN A 122 16.36 -3.32 7.09
C GLN A 122 16.12 -4.09 5.80
N ASP A 123 15.05 -3.76 5.09
CA ASP A 123 14.70 -4.35 3.80
C ASP A 123 13.81 -3.39 3.01
N CYS A 124 13.97 -3.38 1.68
CA CYS A 124 13.20 -2.53 0.78
C CYS A 124 12.87 -3.31 -0.49
N TRP A 125 11.62 -3.19 -0.92
CA TRP A 125 11.07 -3.80 -2.12
C TRP A 125 10.30 -2.78 -2.95
N ASP A 126 10.45 -2.85 -4.27
CA ASP A 126 9.67 -2.07 -5.21
C ASP A 126 8.69 -2.98 -5.96
N ALA A 127 7.42 -2.63 -5.99
CA ALA A 127 6.51 -3.18 -6.98
C ALA A 127 6.76 -2.46 -8.29
N GLU A 128 7.37 -3.17 -9.23
CA GLU A 128 7.65 -2.69 -10.57
C GLU A 128 6.63 -3.23 -11.56
N ILE A 129 6.13 -2.37 -12.45
CA ILE A 129 5.20 -2.71 -13.52
C ILE A 129 5.88 -2.48 -14.86
N GLU A 130 5.87 -3.47 -15.73
CA GLU A 130 6.43 -3.36 -17.06
C GLU A 130 5.47 -2.61 -18.00
N CYS A 131 5.98 -1.60 -18.68
CA CYS A 131 5.25 -0.83 -19.68
C CYS A 131 6.18 -0.47 -20.86
N SER A 132 5.74 0.37 -21.79
CA SER A 132 6.54 0.81 -22.94
C SER A 132 7.86 1.49 -22.57
N TYR A 133 7.98 2.05 -21.35
CA TYR A 133 9.23 2.60 -20.81
C TYR A 133 10.13 1.54 -20.13
N GLY A 134 9.74 0.26 -20.12
CA GLY A 134 10.37 -0.81 -19.38
C GLY A 134 9.75 -0.97 -17.99
N TRP A 135 10.52 -1.50 -17.04
CA TRP A 135 10.09 -1.70 -15.66
C TRP A 135 10.07 -0.37 -14.90
N ILE A 136 8.92 0.00 -14.37
CA ILE A 136 8.71 1.24 -13.62
C ILE A 136 8.36 0.90 -12.17
N GLU A 137 9.12 1.43 -11.23
CA GLU A 137 8.76 1.45 -9.81
C GLU A 137 7.46 2.24 -9.61
N CYS A 138 6.42 1.56 -9.16
CA CYS A 138 5.10 2.13 -8.90
C CYS A 138 4.76 2.19 -7.42
N VAL A 139 5.27 1.25 -6.61
CA VAL A 139 5.08 1.22 -5.16
C VAL A 139 6.39 0.85 -4.48
N GLY A 140 6.83 1.67 -3.55
CA GLY A 140 7.93 1.36 -2.64
C GLY A 140 7.41 0.75 -1.35
N LEU A 141 8.10 -0.27 -0.83
CA LEU A 141 7.74 -0.99 0.40
C LEU A 141 9.01 -1.13 1.25
N ALA A 142 9.12 -0.36 2.32
CA ALA A 142 10.34 -0.28 3.10
C ALA A 142 10.11 -0.60 4.58
N ASP A 143 11.00 -1.41 5.16
CA ASP A 143 11.20 -1.49 6.60
C ASP A 143 12.28 -0.48 7.00
N ARG A 144 11.86 0.67 7.50
CA ARG A 144 12.74 1.80 7.86
C ARG A 144 13.34 1.69 9.26
N SER A 145 13.05 0.59 9.97
CA SER A 145 13.40 0.43 11.38
C SER A 145 12.87 1.59 12.27
N ALA A 146 13.51 1.85 13.40
CA ALA A 146 13.15 2.96 14.30
C ALA A 146 13.95 4.26 14.03
N PHE A 147 14.77 4.27 12.99
CA PHE A 147 15.78 5.32 12.79
C PHE A 147 15.20 6.73 12.65
N ASP A 148 14.16 6.89 11.85
CA ASP A 148 13.56 8.20 11.61
C ASP A 148 12.95 8.77 12.88
N LEU A 149 12.21 7.97 13.66
CA LEU A 149 11.62 8.39 14.94
C LEU A 149 12.69 8.74 15.97
N ASP A 150 13.77 7.96 16.04
CA ASP A 150 14.91 8.28 16.92
C ASP A 150 15.60 9.58 16.50
N ALA A 151 15.81 9.79 15.20
CA ALA A 151 16.40 11.02 14.68
C ALA A 151 15.50 12.25 14.96
N HIS A 152 14.20 12.11 14.73
CA HIS A 152 13.21 13.15 15.02
C HIS A 152 13.12 13.46 16.53
N SER A 153 13.09 12.43 17.38
CA SER A 153 13.08 12.62 18.84
C SER A 153 14.31 13.40 19.32
N LYS A 154 15.49 13.04 18.82
CA LYS A 154 16.74 13.74 19.14
C LYS A 154 16.75 15.20 18.66
N ALA A 155 16.25 15.46 17.45
CA ALA A 155 16.24 16.79 16.85
C ALA A 155 15.19 17.72 17.50
N SER A 156 13.98 17.23 17.71
CA SER A 156 12.86 17.99 18.27
C SER A 156 12.86 18.06 19.79
N LYS A 157 13.60 17.16 20.46
CA LYS A 157 13.57 16.94 21.91
C LYS A 157 12.19 16.52 22.45
N VAL A 158 11.39 15.90 21.58
CA VAL A 158 10.09 15.30 21.90
C VAL A 158 10.21 13.79 21.70
N ASP A 159 9.92 13.02 22.75
CA ASP A 159 9.99 11.57 22.69
C ASP A 159 8.85 11.00 21.80
N LEU A 160 9.23 10.33 20.71
CA LEU A 160 8.33 9.62 19.81
C LEU A 160 8.35 8.12 20.15
N GLN A 161 7.87 7.80 21.33
CA GLN A 161 7.89 6.46 21.90
C GLN A 161 6.49 5.90 22.08
N ALA A 162 6.37 4.58 21.97
CA ALA A 162 5.22 3.81 22.39
C ALA A 162 5.52 3.12 23.71
N TYR A 163 4.47 2.75 24.45
CA TYR A 163 4.59 2.01 25.70
C TYR A 163 4.08 0.58 25.52
N GLU A 164 4.95 -0.39 25.81
CA GLU A 164 4.58 -1.81 25.86
C GLU A 164 4.23 -2.18 27.30
N LEU A 165 2.99 -2.62 27.52
CA LEU A 165 2.57 -3.20 28.78
C LEU A 165 2.91 -4.69 28.75
N PHE A 166 3.56 -5.21 29.77
CA PHE A 166 3.85 -6.64 29.91
C PHE A 166 2.63 -7.37 30.44
N ASP A 167 2.39 -8.60 29.97
CA ASP A 167 1.30 -9.45 30.46
C ASP A 167 1.44 -9.72 31.96
N GLU A 168 2.66 -9.95 32.42
CA GLU A 168 3.03 -10.04 33.83
C GLU A 168 4.21 -9.11 34.13
N PRO A 169 4.21 -8.44 35.31
CA PRO A 169 5.34 -7.59 35.70
C PRO A 169 6.65 -8.39 35.78
N ILE A 170 7.69 -7.89 35.09
CA ILE A 170 9.02 -8.48 35.09
C ILE A 170 9.81 -7.93 36.28
N GLU A 171 10.55 -8.78 36.99
CA GLU A 171 11.48 -8.35 38.03
C GLU A 171 12.82 -7.98 37.39
N GLU A 172 13.12 -6.69 37.33
CA GLU A 172 14.41 -6.17 36.87
C GLU A 172 15.32 -5.83 38.05
N VAL A 173 16.59 -6.26 37.94
CA VAL A 173 17.62 -5.88 38.88
C VAL A 173 18.14 -4.51 38.50
N VAL A 174 17.94 -3.54 39.37
CA VAL A 174 18.43 -2.17 39.21
C VAL A 174 19.39 -1.82 40.33
N PHE A 175 20.41 -1.03 40.04
CA PHE A 175 21.35 -0.56 41.06
C PHE A 175 20.98 0.85 41.49
N GLU A 176 20.64 1.00 42.76
CA GLU A 176 20.48 2.33 43.38
C GLU A 176 21.83 2.85 43.82
N VAL A 177 22.37 3.82 43.07
CA VAL A 177 23.67 4.41 43.35
C VAL A 177 23.49 5.73 44.07
N LYS A 178 23.91 5.80 45.33
CA LYS A 178 23.99 7.05 46.06
C LYS A 178 25.33 7.73 45.75
N MET A 179 25.27 8.91 45.17
CA MET A 179 26.41 9.63 44.65
C MET A 179 26.70 10.87 45.49
N ASN A 180 27.98 11.20 45.62
CA ASN A 180 28.42 12.45 46.19
C ASN A 180 28.41 13.55 45.11
N LYS A 181 27.26 14.23 44.99
CA LYS A 181 27.03 15.24 43.94
C LYS A 181 28.03 16.43 44.04
N GLN A 182 28.60 16.71 45.22
CA GLN A 182 29.56 17.80 45.37
C GLN A 182 30.93 17.41 44.76
N VAL A 183 31.37 16.18 44.98
CA VAL A 183 32.64 15.66 44.41
C VAL A 183 32.50 15.50 42.90
N LEU A 184 31.39 14.88 42.41
CA LEU A 184 31.10 14.78 41.02
C LEU A 184 31.04 16.14 40.31
N GLY A 185 30.40 17.13 40.93
CA GLY A 185 30.29 18.48 40.36
C GLY A 185 31.65 19.18 40.22
N LYS A 186 32.59 18.97 41.18
CA LYS A 186 33.95 19.50 41.09
C LYS A 186 34.76 18.82 40.00
N ALA A 187 34.61 17.50 39.82
CA ALA A 187 35.37 16.71 38.85
C ALA A 187 34.85 16.92 37.40
N PHE A 188 33.54 16.83 37.19
CA PHE A 188 32.95 16.79 35.83
C PHE A 188 32.29 18.10 35.38
N LYS A 189 32.11 19.08 36.31
CA LYS A 189 31.52 20.40 36.00
C LYS A 189 30.24 20.27 35.16
N LYS A 190 30.24 20.76 33.91
CA LYS A 190 29.11 20.74 32.99
C LYS A 190 28.71 19.31 32.53
N ASP A 191 29.64 18.38 32.62
CA ASP A 191 29.43 16.99 32.15
C ASP A 191 28.92 16.07 33.27
N GLN A 192 28.76 16.61 34.52
CA GLN A 192 28.27 15.85 35.66
C GLN A 192 26.98 15.11 35.42
N LYS A 193 26.06 15.69 34.66
CA LYS A 193 24.77 15.07 34.35
C LYS A 193 24.94 13.74 33.60
N PHE A 194 25.81 13.68 32.61
CA PHE A 194 26.07 12.49 31.82
C PHE A 194 26.67 11.35 32.65
N VAL A 195 27.53 11.67 33.59
CA VAL A 195 28.12 10.69 34.54
C VAL A 195 27.05 10.16 35.49
N ILE A 196 26.18 11.04 36.02
CA ILE A 196 25.05 10.65 36.86
C ILE A 196 24.10 9.71 36.12
N ASP A 197 23.75 10.04 34.90
CA ASP A 197 22.84 9.24 34.06
C ASP A 197 23.46 7.86 33.80
N ALA A 198 24.76 7.80 33.49
CA ALA A 198 25.51 6.53 33.29
C ALA A 198 25.55 5.67 34.56
N LEU A 199 25.81 6.29 35.74
CA LEU A 199 25.82 5.58 37.02
C LEU A 199 24.43 5.13 37.50
N THR A 200 23.36 5.76 36.99
CA THR A 200 21.99 5.40 37.35
C THR A 200 21.44 4.27 36.47
N SER A 201 22.03 4.06 35.30
CA SER A 201 21.62 3.05 34.29
C SER A 201 22.56 1.82 34.21
N LEU A 202 23.20 1.48 35.33
CA LEU A 202 24.12 0.33 35.38
C LEU A 202 23.41 -1.00 35.25
N ASP A 203 23.94 -1.88 34.40
CA ASP A 203 23.60 -3.30 34.39
C ASP A 203 24.42 -4.09 35.46
N GLU A 204 24.04 -5.34 35.69
CA GLU A 204 24.66 -6.21 36.71
C GLU A 204 26.15 -6.45 36.44
N THR A 205 26.53 -6.59 35.17
CA THR A 205 27.93 -6.82 34.76
C THR A 205 28.79 -5.62 35.00
N THR A 206 28.30 -4.43 34.63
CA THR A 206 29.01 -3.16 34.80
C THR A 206 29.10 -2.79 36.28
N ALA A 207 28.01 -3.00 37.05
CA ALA A 207 28.02 -2.75 38.49
C ALA A 207 29.04 -3.63 39.24
N ALA A 208 29.10 -4.92 38.94
CA ALA A 208 30.09 -5.85 39.49
C ALA A 208 31.53 -5.46 39.13
N LYS A 209 31.75 -4.98 37.89
CA LYS A 209 33.04 -4.47 37.44
C LYS A 209 33.46 -3.22 38.28
N ILE A 210 32.52 -2.29 38.43
CA ILE A 210 32.78 -1.06 39.20
C ILE A 210 33.15 -1.37 40.65
N GLU A 211 32.42 -2.30 41.32
CA GLU A 211 32.72 -2.74 42.67
C GLU A 211 34.14 -3.30 42.78
N LYS A 212 34.49 -4.16 41.87
CA LYS A 212 35.83 -4.77 41.79
C LYS A 212 36.91 -3.73 41.53
N ASP A 213 36.74 -2.82 40.59
CA ASP A 213 37.67 -1.75 40.28
C ASP A 213 37.89 -0.82 41.48
N PHE A 214 36.81 -0.52 42.22
CA PHE A 214 36.90 0.28 43.45
C PHE A 214 37.64 -0.41 44.58
N GLU A 215 37.62 -1.74 44.64
CA GLU A 215 38.40 -2.51 45.62
C GLU A 215 39.90 -2.61 45.24
N GLU A 216 40.18 -2.77 43.92
CA GLU A 216 41.52 -2.98 43.42
C GLU A 216 42.32 -1.68 43.23
N SER A 217 41.71 -0.63 42.67
CA SER A 217 42.41 0.60 42.27
C SER A 217 41.83 1.89 42.88
N GLY A 218 40.68 1.83 43.52
CA GLY A 218 39.98 2.99 44.03
C GLY A 218 39.28 3.89 43.02
N GLU A 219 39.38 3.52 41.73
CA GLU A 219 38.71 4.22 40.62
C GLU A 219 38.27 3.25 39.52
N THR A 220 37.25 3.62 38.74
CA THR A 220 36.78 2.85 37.57
C THR A 220 36.60 3.78 36.38
N VAL A 221 36.67 3.19 35.15
CA VAL A 221 36.42 3.93 33.92
C VAL A 221 35.08 3.47 33.34
N LEU A 222 34.11 4.38 33.32
CA LEU A 222 32.86 4.22 32.58
C LEU A 222 33.17 4.41 31.10
N GLU A 223 32.75 3.45 30.27
CA GLU A 223 32.89 3.51 28.83
C GLU A 223 31.54 3.87 28.18
N ASN A 224 31.57 4.41 26.96
CA ASN A 224 30.39 4.80 26.19
C ASN A 224 29.44 5.80 26.89
N VAL A 225 29.99 6.69 27.73
CA VAL A 225 29.21 7.74 28.39
C VAL A 225 28.77 8.77 27.34
N GLN A 226 27.49 8.76 26.99
CA GLN A 226 26.93 9.69 26.01
C GLN A 226 27.07 11.13 26.48
N GLY A 227 27.53 12.01 25.60
CA GLY A 227 27.67 13.45 25.90
C GLY A 227 29.02 13.89 26.49
N ILE A 228 29.95 12.95 26.73
CA ILE A 228 31.33 13.22 27.12
C ILE A 228 32.26 13.05 25.93
N ASP A 229 33.17 13.97 25.72
CA ASP A 229 34.17 13.91 24.67
C ASP A 229 35.09 12.70 24.89
N GLY A 230 35.21 11.83 23.86
CA GLY A 230 35.89 10.54 23.95
C GLY A 230 35.11 9.41 24.64
N GLY A 231 33.87 9.65 25.12
CA GLY A 231 32.96 8.62 25.65
C GLY A 231 33.42 7.92 26.93
N LYS A 232 34.45 8.42 27.62
CA LYS A 232 35.01 7.82 28.85
C LYS A 232 34.98 8.78 30.03
N ALA A 233 34.60 8.27 31.21
CA ALA A 233 34.63 9.02 32.44
C ALA A 233 35.30 8.21 33.57
N THR A 234 36.36 8.73 34.18
CA THR A 234 36.99 8.09 35.34
C THR A 234 36.25 8.52 36.61
N VAL A 235 35.67 7.56 37.30
CA VAL A 235 34.91 7.77 38.54
C VAL A 235 35.71 7.21 39.71
N ALA A 236 36.04 8.06 40.65
CA ALA A 236 36.74 7.65 41.88
C ALA A 236 35.74 7.15 42.95
N LYS A 237 36.19 6.29 43.85
CA LYS A 237 35.36 5.66 44.89
C LYS A 237 34.65 6.67 45.80
N ASP A 238 35.25 7.84 46.07
CA ASP A 238 34.68 8.90 46.90
C ASP A 238 33.50 9.64 46.23
N MET A 239 33.32 9.45 44.90
CA MET A 239 32.18 9.96 44.15
C MET A 239 30.94 9.09 44.32
N VAL A 240 31.08 7.81 44.71
CA VAL A 240 30.00 6.85 44.95
C VAL A 240 29.96 6.50 46.43
N ILE A 241 28.90 6.94 47.14
CA ILE A 241 28.73 6.69 48.58
C ILE A 241 28.30 5.24 48.83
N GLU A 242 27.34 4.77 48.05
CA GLU A 242 26.75 3.46 48.24
C GLU A 242 26.16 2.97 46.91
N MET A 243 26.29 1.69 46.62
CA MET A 243 25.65 1.01 45.51
C MET A 243 24.84 -0.19 46.04
N LYS A 244 23.51 -0.16 45.83
CA LYS A 244 22.62 -1.20 46.35
C LYS A 244 21.90 -1.88 45.19
N LYS A 245 22.00 -3.20 45.15
CA LYS A 245 21.17 -4.02 44.27
C LYS A 245 19.73 -4.02 44.80
N LYS A 246 18.75 -3.64 43.93
CA LYS A 246 17.31 -3.70 44.20
C LYS A 246 16.60 -4.40 43.09
N THR A 247 15.60 -5.16 43.45
CA THR A 247 14.67 -5.72 42.48
C THR A 247 13.46 -4.79 42.33
N LYS A 248 13.20 -4.32 41.14
CA LYS A 248 12.07 -3.47 40.80
C LYS A 248 11.11 -4.24 39.92
N LYS A 249 9.83 -4.25 40.26
CA LYS A 249 8.78 -4.78 39.37
C LYS A 249 8.48 -3.73 38.29
N VAL A 250 8.68 -4.11 37.04
CA VAL A 250 8.42 -3.27 35.87
C VAL A 250 7.25 -3.85 35.11
N SER A 251 6.16 -3.09 35.02
CA SER A 251 4.93 -3.53 34.33
C SER A 251 4.92 -3.24 32.84
N GLY A 252 5.92 -2.55 32.33
CA GLY A 252 6.04 -2.21 30.92
C GLY A 252 7.22 -1.28 30.67
N ARG A 253 7.50 -1.04 29.40
CA ARG A 253 8.63 -0.16 28.99
C ARG A 253 8.28 0.69 27.79
N ASN A 254 8.96 1.82 27.67
CA ASN A 254 8.93 2.61 26.45
C ASN A 254 9.86 2.01 25.39
N PHE A 255 9.48 2.13 24.13
CA PHE A 255 10.33 1.78 22.99
C PHE A 255 10.04 2.72 21.82
N THR A 256 11.02 2.93 20.95
CA THR A 256 10.82 3.64 19.68
C THR A 256 10.30 2.63 18.64
N PRO A 257 9.09 2.83 18.06
CA PRO A 257 8.56 1.91 17.06
C PRO A 257 9.40 1.85 15.78
N SER A 258 9.42 0.70 15.14
CA SER A 258 9.82 0.58 13.73
C SER A 258 8.67 1.02 12.83
N VAL A 259 9.01 1.50 11.64
CA VAL A 259 8.05 1.94 10.62
C VAL A 259 8.17 1.04 9.39
N ILE A 260 7.04 0.44 8.98
CA ILE A 260 6.90 -0.17 7.66
C ILE A 260 6.13 0.83 6.80
N GLU A 261 6.73 1.23 5.69
CA GLU A 261 6.24 2.30 4.81
C GLU A 261 5.94 1.77 3.41
N PRO A 262 4.66 1.48 3.08
CA PRO A 262 4.18 1.36 1.71
C PRO A 262 3.89 2.73 1.11
N SER A 263 4.43 3.00 -0.07
CA SER A 263 4.34 4.30 -0.76
C SER A 263 3.94 4.09 -2.22
N PHE A 264 2.75 4.57 -2.60
CA PHE A 264 2.11 4.32 -3.89
C PHE A 264 2.21 5.55 -4.78
N GLY A 265 2.92 5.45 -5.89
CA GLY A 265 2.99 6.46 -6.94
C GLY A 265 1.74 6.40 -7.84
N ILE A 266 0.66 7.09 -7.46
CA ILE A 266 -0.66 6.95 -8.09
C ILE A 266 -0.59 7.25 -9.59
N GLY A 267 0.10 8.30 -10.01
CA GLY A 267 0.23 8.65 -11.42
C GLY A 267 0.95 7.57 -12.25
N ARG A 268 1.96 6.90 -11.69
CA ARG A 268 2.67 5.80 -12.34
C ARG A 268 1.79 4.56 -12.47
N ILE A 269 1.06 4.22 -11.41
CA ILE A 269 0.10 3.10 -11.43
C ILE A 269 -0.98 3.35 -12.49
N MET A 270 -1.56 4.55 -12.52
CA MET A 270 -2.58 4.91 -13.52
C MET A 270 -2.04 4.83 -14.95
N TYR A 271 -0.83 5.31 -15.21
CA TYR A 271 -0.21 5.20 -16.52
C TYR A 271 -0.06 3.74 -16.97
N CYS A 272 0.51 2.90 -16.12
CA CYS A 272 0.67 1.48 -16.41
C CYS A 272 -0.68 0.77 -16.60
N LEU A 273 -1.66 1.09 -15.76
CA LEU A 273 -3.01 0.57 -15.88
C LEU A 273 -3.65 0.93 -17.23
N PHE A 274 -3.54 2.19 -17.66
CA PHE A 274 -4.07 2.62 -18.96
C PHE A 274 -3.37 1.92 -20.12
N GLU A 275 -2.05 1.76 -20.06
CA GLU A 275 -1.31 1.03 -21.09
C GLU A 275 -1.71 -0.45 -21.15
N HIS A 276 -1.91 -1.09 -19.98
CA HIS A 276 -2.34 -2.49 -19.92
C HIS A 276 -3.80 -2.71 -20.32
N ALA A 277 -4.65 -1.71 -20.05
CA ALA A 277 -6.07 -1.78 -20.36
C ALA A 277 -6.40 -1.43 -21.82
N PHE A 278 -5.49 -0.73 -22.51
CA PHE A 278 -5.72 -0.31 -23.89
C PHE A 278 -5.49 -1.47 -24.88
N TYR A 279 -6.45 -1.70 -25.75
CA TYR A 279 -6.30 -2.59 -26.90
C TYR A 279 -7.19 -2.14 -28.07
N VAL A 280 -6.91 -2.68 -29.24
CA VAL A 280 -7.73 -2.48 -30.43
C VAL A 280 -8.39 -3.82 -30.76
N ARG A 281 -9.74 -3.84 -30.90
CA ARG A 281 -10.45 -5.05 -31.33
C ARG A 281 -10.05 -5.39 -32.76
N GLU A 282 -9.85 -6.68 -33.01
CA GLU A 282 -9.63 -7.19 -34.40
C GLU A 282 -10.86 -6.91 -35.27
N GLY A 283 -10.63 -6.38 -36.45
CA GLY A 283 -11.65 -6.07 -37.46
C GLY A 283 -11.20 -4.89 -38.34
N ASP A 284 -11.94 -4.64 -39.43
CA ASP A 284 -11.54 -3.78 -40.55
C ASP A 284 -11.65 -2.26 -40.29
N ASP A 285 -12.11 -1.80 -39.12
CA ASP A 285 -12.33 -0.39 -38.82
C ASP A 285 -11.33 0.17 -37.81
N GLU A 286 -10.74 1.33 -38.14
CA GLU A 286 -9.83 2.11 -37.27
C GLU A 286 -10.44 2.58 -35.93
N ASN A 287 -11.76 2.39 -35.73
CA ASN A 287 -12.51 2.95 -34.59
C ASN A 287 -12.84 1.91 -33.49
N LYS A 288 -12.01 0.91 -33.29
CA LYS A 288 -12.27 -0.17 -32.30
C LYS A 288 -11.34 -0.13 -31.08
N ALA A 289 -10.82 1.06 -30.74
CA ALA A 289 -10.06 1.25 -29.54
C ALA A 289 -10.91 1.02 -28.29
N VAL A 290 -10.35 0.33 -27.30
CA VAL A 290 -11.03 -0.03 -26.06
C VAL A 290 -10.10 0.18 -24.88
N PHE A 291 -10.62 0.73 -23.78
CA PHE A 291 -10.00 0.65 -22.49
C PHE A 291 -10.70 -0.41 -21.64
N LYS A 292 -10.01 -1.52 -21.38
CA LYS A 292 -10.51 -2.65 -20.57
C LYS A 292 -10.33 -2.37 -19.08
N LEU A 293 -10.96 -1.30 -18.58
CA LEU A 293 -10.95 -1.00 -17.16
C LEU A 293 -11.93 -1.93 -16.43
N PRO A 294 -11.53 -2.54 -15.30
CA PRO A 294 -12.47 -3.29 -14.46
C PRO A 294 -13.66 -2.42 -14.01
N PRO A 295 -14.85 -3.00 -13.86
CA PRO A 295 -16.03 -2.23 -13.42
C PRO A 295 -15.82 -1.44 -12.14
N GLN A 296 -15.07 -1.98 -11.17
CA GLN A 296 -14.75 -1.32 -9.90
C GLN A 296 -13.90 -0.05 -10.09
N VAL A 297 -13.06 -0.01 -11.13
CA VAL A 297 -12.10 1.08 -11.38
C VAL A 297 -12.62 2.10 -12.38
N ALA A 298 -13.45 1.66 -13.33
CA ALA A 298 -14.00 2.53 -14.38
C ALA A 298 -14.68 3.78 -13.80
N PRO A 299 -14.31 5.01 -14.21
CA PRO A 299 -14.91 6.25 -13.66
C PRO A 299 -16.39 6.38 -13.92
N ILE A 300 -16.86 5.87 -15.06
CA ILE A 300 -18.26 5.76 -15.43
C ILE A 300 -18.58 4.28 -15.54
N LYS A 301 -19.58 3.81 -14.76
CA LYS A 301 -19.93 2.40 -14.70
C LYS A 301 -20.86 1.98 -15.84
N CYS A 302 -21.71 2.89 -16.27
CA CYS A 302 -22.72 2.59 -17.26
C CYS A 302 -23.07 3.81 -18.12
N THR A 303 -23.40 3.56 -19.39
CA THR A 303 -24.01 4.58 -20.26
C THR A 303 -25.41 4.14 -20.67
N ILE A 304 -26.37 5.07 -20.70
CA ILE A 304 -27.75 4.81 -21.12
C ILE A 304 -27.98 5.43 -22.51
N PHE A 305 -28.53 4.66 -23.41
CA PHE A 305 -28.86 5.07 -24.79
C PHE A 305 -30.37 4.90 -25.06
N PRO A 306 -31.14 5.93 -25.31
CA PRO A 306 -32.38 5.79 -26.08
C PRO A 306 -31.98 5.41 -27.52
N LEU A 307 -32.59 4.36 -28.08
CA LEU A 307 -32.30 3.89 -29.46
C LEU A 307 -32.66 5.01 -30.46
N VAL A 308 -33.82 5.65 -30.24
CA VAL A 308 -34.27 6.80 -30.98
C VAL A 308 -34.54 7.95 -29.99
N ASN A 309 -34.13 9.15 -30.36
CA ASN A 309 -34.35 10.34 -29.53
C ASN A 309 -35.83 10.77 -29.62
N ASN A 310 -36.70 10.17 -28.83
CA ASN A 310 -38.08 10.52 -28.68
C ASN A 310 -38.48 10.68 -27.20
N ALA A 311 -39.60 11.32 -26.93
CA ALA A 311 -40.02 11.64 -25.56
C ALA A 311 -40.21 10.40 -24.68
N GLU A 312 -40.78 9.32 -25.21
CA GLU A 312 -41.09 8.11 -24.44
C GLU A 312 -39.82 7.36 -24.02
N MET A 313 -38.87 7.09 -24.96
CA MET A 313 -37.62 6.46 -24.66
C MET A 313 -36.75 7.32 -23.72
N ASN A 314 -36.76 8.65 -23.92
CA ASN A 314 -36.07 9.59 -23.04
C ASN A 314 -36.62 9.54 -21.63
N ALA A 315 -37.94 9.45 -21.44
CA ALA A 315 -38.54 9.36 -20.12
C ALA A 315 -38.07 8.10 -19.37
N VAL A 316 -38.11 6.93 -20.02
CA VAL A 316 -37.60 5.67 -19.42
C VAL A 316 -36.11 5.77 -19.13
N SER A 317 -35.32 6.32 -20.06
CA SER A 317 -33.87 6.53 -19.84
C SER A 317 -33.58 7.42 -18.63
N HIS A 318 -34.36 8.46 -18.41
CA HIS A 318 -34.21 9.32 -17.23
C HIS A 318 -34.63 8.63 -15.92
N GLU A 319 -35.64 7.76 -15.93
CA GLU A 319 -35.99 6.97 -14.75
C GLU A 319 -34.89 5.98 -14.37
N ILE A 320 -34.32 5.28 -15.34
CA ILE A 320 -33.15 4.39 -15.11
C ILE A 320 -31.96 5.20 -14.59
N TYR A 321 -31.66 6.36 -15.20
CA TYR A 321 -30.60 7.27 -14.74
C TYR A 321 -30.76 7.65 -13.27
N LYS A 322 -31.98 8.06 -12.85
CA LYS A 322 -32.27 8.40 -11.46
C LYS A 322 -32.11 7.20 -10.53
N SER A 323 -32.51 6.00 -10.97
CA SER A 323 -32.42 4.78 -10.17
C SER A 323 -30.95 4.39 -9.94
N LEU A 324 -30.10 4.45 -10.97
CA LEU A 324 -28.66 4.22 -10.87
C LEU A 324 -27.98 5.26 -9.97
N THR A 325 -28.32 6.54 -10.14
CA THR A 325 -27.75 7.61 -9.31
C THR A 325 -28.13 7.46 -7.82
N LYS A 326 -29.34 6.97 -7.51
CA LYS A 326 -29.75 6.67 -6.12
C LYS A 326 -28.91 5.56 -5.49
N LEU A 327 -28.39 4.63 -6.30
CA LEU A 327 -27.49 3.56 -5.87
C LEU A 327 -26.00 3.99 -5.91
N ALA A 328 -25.72 5.29 -6.07
CA ALA A 328 -24.38 5.85 -6.22
C ALA A 328 -23.56 5.26 -7.39
N VAL A 329 -24.23 4.70 -8.41
CA VAL A 329 -23.58 4.23 -9.64
C VAL A 329 -23.32 5.42 -10.55
N SER A 330 -22.05 5.63 -10.94
CA SER A 330 -21.67 6.67 -11.89
C SER A 330 -22.18 6.31 -13.28
N VAL A 331 -23.10 7.12 -13.84
CA VAL A 331 -23.81 6.84 -15.08
C VAL A 331 -23.82 8.06 -16.01
N LYS A 332 -23.72 7.78 -17.31
CA LYS A 332 -23.85 8.81 -18.37
C LYS A 332 -25.09 8.53 -19.18
N LEU A 333 -25.90 9.56 -19.42
CA LEU A 333 -27.02 9.52 -20.38
C LEU A 333 -26.58 10.16 -21.69
N ASP A 334 -26.62 9.41 -22.80
CA ASP A 334 -26.27 9.90 -24.13
C ASP A 334 -27.51 9.86 -25.05
N THR A 335 -28.07 11.03 -25.31
CA THR A 335 -29.25 11.26 -26.16
C THR A 335 -28.86 11.80 -27.54
N THR A 336 -27.58 11.70 -27.92
CA THR A 336 -27.12 12.23 -29.23
C THR A 336 -27.76 11.47 -30.41
N ALA A 337 -28.03 12.18 -31.48
CA ALA A 337 -28.63 11.65 -32.70
C ALA A 337 -27.62 10.92 -33.61
N ILE A 338 -26.70 10.13 -33.02
CA ILE A 338 -25.69 9.35 -33.73
C ILE A 338 -26.09 7.87 -33.67
N SER A 339 -25.68 7.07 -34.64
CA SER A 339 -25.97 5.63 -34.65
C SER A 339 -25.52 4.95 -33.36
N ILE A 340 -26.29 3.93 -32.93
CA ILE A 340 -26.01 3.19 -31.70
C ILE A 340 -24.61 2.57 -31.69
N GLY A 341 -24.13 2.05 -32.83
CA GLY A 341 -22.78 1.50 -32.96
C GLY A 341 -21.69 2.52 -32.65
N LYS A 342 -21.79 3.76 -33.16
CA LYS A 342 -20.83 4.82 -32.84
C LYS A 342 -20.89 5.24 -31.38
N ARG A 343 -22.07 5.17 -30.73
CA ARG A 343 -22.21 5.44 -29.28
C ARG A 343 -21.55 4.34 -28.46
N TYR A 344 -21.67 3.08 -28.84
CA TYR A 344 -20.94 1.97 -28.23
C TYR A 344 -19.43 2.15 -28.36
N CYS A 345 -18.90 2.45 -29.56
CA CYS A 345 -17.46 2.69 -29.74
C CYS A 345 -16.93 3.77 -28.82
N ARG A 346 -17.62 4.91 -28.71
CA ARG A 346 -17.23 5.99 -27.78
C ARG A 346 -17.25 5.56 -26.31
N THR A 347 -18.21 4.73 -25.95
CA THR A 347 -18.32 4.17 -24.58
C THR A 347 -17.16 3.23 -24.30
N ASP A 348 -16.80 2.37 -25.27
CA ASP A 348 -15.69 1.43 -25.18
C ASP A 348 -14.34 2.17 -25.09
N GLU A 349 -14.14 3.25 -25.87
CA GLU A 349 -12.97 4.13 -25.80
C GLU A 349 -12.81 4.85 -24.44
N LEU A 350 -13.92 5.14 -23.76
CA LEU A 350 -13.91 5.74 -22.42
C LEU A 350 -13.73 4.71 -21.30
N GLY A 351 -13.66 3.43 -21.63
CA GLY A 351 -13.52 2.36 -20.66
C GLY A 351 -14.78 2.08 -19.82
N VAL A 352 -15.96 2.50 -20.30
CA VAL A 352 -17.23 2.23 -19.61
C VAL A 352 -17.59 0.76 -19.78
N PRO A 353 -17.76 -0.04 -18.70
CA PRO A 353 -17.97 -1.47 -18.81
C PRO A 353 -19.34 -1.89 -19.30
N PHE A 354 -20.39 -1.11 -19.02
CA PHE A 354 -21.77 -1.48 -19.33
C PHE A 354 -22.51 -0.40 -20.13
N ALA A 355 -23.39 -0.84 -21.02
CA ALA A 355 -24.25 0.07 -21.77
C ALA A 355 -25.69 -0.45 -21.77
N ILE A 356 -26.64 0.41 -21.37
CA ILE A 356 -28.08 0.14 -21.37
C ILE A 356 -28.71 0.78 -22.61
N THR A 357 -29.47 0.02 -23.39
CA THR A 357 -30.23 0.55 -24.52
C THR A 357 -31.72 0.41 -24.24
N VAL A 358 -32.40 1.56 -24.28
CA VAL A 358 -33.85 1.65 -24.27
C VAL A 358 -34.36 1.62 -25.70
N ASP A 359 -35.12 0.61 -26.06
CA ASP A 359 -35.54 0.33 -27.46
C ASP A 359 -37.06 0.18 -27.62
N HIS A 360 -37.48 -0.29 -28.80
CA HIS A 360 -38.90 -0.44 -29.13
C HIS A 360 -39.60 -1.52 -28.28
N ARG A 361 -38.93 -2.55 -27.80
CA ARG A 361 -39.54 -3.51 -26.86
C ARG A 361 -39.78 -2.90 -25.47
N THR A 362 -38.97 -1.93 -25.10
CA THR A 362 -39.10 -1.25 -23.80
C THR A 362 -40.43 -0.48 -23.72
N ILE A 363 -40.79 0.27 -24.78
CA ILE A 363 -41.95 1.18 -24.78
C ILE A 363 -43.16 0.64 -25.56
N GLY A 364 -42.93 -0.34 -26.46
CA GLY A 364 -43.86 -0.82 -27.47
C GLY A 364 -43.81 0.00 -28.77
N HIS A 365 -44.07 -0.65 -29.89
CA HIS A 365 -44.14 -0.06 -31.23
C HIS A 365 -45.17 -0.83 -32.07
N THR A 366 -45.59 -0.26 -33.16
CA THR A 366 -46.65 -0.84 -34.02
C THR A 366 -46.42 -2.32 -34.38
N SER A 367 -45.17 -2.72 -34.58
CA SER A 367 -44.75 -4.09 -34.90
C SER A 367 -44.10 -4.84 -33.74
N THR A 368 -43.95 -4.20 -32.57
CA THR A 368 -43.18 -4.76 -31.45
C THR A 368 -43.96 -4.57 -30.15
N PRO A 369 -44.49 -5.65 -29.54
CA PRO A 369 -45.21 -5.54 -28.27
C PRO A 369 -44.31 -4.97 -27.17
N LYS A 370 -44.89 -4.18 -26.27
CA LYS A 370 -44.24 -3.66 -25.08
C LYS A 370 -44.00 -4.81 -24.10
N ASP A 371 -42.77 -5.02 -23.68
CA ASP A 371 -42.40 -5.96 -22.61
C ASP A 371 -41.69 -5.29 -21.40
N GLY A 372 -41.37 -4.00 -21.52
CA GLY A 372 -40.74 -3.20 -20.46
C GLY A 372 -39.30 -3.62 -20.16
N THR A 373 -38.65 -4.35 -21.07
CA THR A 373 -37.26 -4.75 -20.93
C THR A 373 -36.30 -3.78 -21.62
N VAL A 374 -35.06 -3.70 -21.14
CA VAL A 374 -33.96 -2.97 -21.78
C VAL A 374 -32.86 -3.95 -22.16
N THR A 375 -32.03 -3.56 -23.11
CA THR A 375 -30.82 -4.34 -23.45
C THR A 375 -29.63 -3.83 -22.65
N VAL A 376 -28.90 -4.72 -22.00
CA VAL A 376 -27.61 -4.43 -21.36
C VAL A 376 -26.50 -5.10 -22.16
N ARG A 377 -25.49 -4.34 -22.55
CA ARG A 377 -24.29 -4.83 -23.25
C ARG A 377 -23.08 -4.73 -22.33
N GLU A 378 -22.31 -5.81 -22.29
CA GLU A 378 -20.98 -5.82 -21.66
C GLU A 378 -19.92 -5.46 -22.71
N ARG A 379 -18.95 -4.61 -22.32
CA ARG A 379 -17.93 -4.03 -23.20
C ARG A 379 -17.00 -5.08 -23.83
N ASP A 380 -16.45 -5.98 -23.02
CA ASP A 380 -15.34 -6.82 -23.44
C ASP A 380 -15.79 -8.00 -24.32
N SER A 381 -16.84 -8.69 -23.91
CA SER A 381 -17.46 -9.79 -24.66
C SER A 381 -18.36 -9.31 -25.81
N CYS A 382 -18.82 -8.06 -25.75
CA CYS A 382 -19.90 -7.52 -26.59
C CYS A 382 -21.24 -8.27 -26.45
N GLU A 383 -21.36 -9.19 -25.49
CA GLU A 383 -22.62 -9.85 -25.19
C GLU A 383 -23.71 -8.89 -24.78
N GLN A 384 -24.93 -9.22 -25.13
CA GLN A 384 -26.10 -8.42 -24.80
C GLN A 384 -27.18 -9.32 -24.20
N VAL A 385 -27.81 -8.83 -23.14
CA VAL A 385 -28.91 -9.52 -22.46
C VAL A 385 -30.09 -8.58 -22.26
N ARG A 386 -31.28 -9.16 -22.11
CA ARG A 386 -32.48 -8.41 -21.76
C ARG A 386 -32.82 -8.55 -20.29
N ILE A 387 -33.16 -7.43 -19.68
CA ILE A 387 -33.59 -7.33 -18.27
C ILE A 387 -34.71 -6.32 -18.13
N LYS A 388 -35.56 -6.45 -17.13
CA LYS A 388 -36.60 -5.49 -16.82
C LYS A 388 -36.01 -4.10 -16.47
N ALA A 389 -36.64 -3.04 -16.95
CA ALA A 389 -36.17 -1.68 -16.76
C ALA A 389 -36.14 -1.25 -15.29
N ASP A 390 -36.97 -1.82 -14.43
CA ASP A 390 -37.03 -1.59 -12.99
C ASP A 390 -35.95 -2.40 -12.21
N GLU A 391 -35.43 -3.48 -12.76
CA GLU A 391 -34.39 -4.35 -12.16
C GLU A 391 -32.97 -3.94 -12.59
N VAL A 392 -32.81 -3.24 -13.73
CA VAL A 392 -31.51 -2.98 -14.35
C VAL A 392 -30.56 -2.17 -13.45
N ALA A 393 -31.09 -1.27 -12.61
CA ALA A 393 -30.24 -0.46 -11.76
C ALA A 393 -29.52 -1.28 -10.69
N LYS A 394 -30.22 -2.22 -10.06
CA LYS A 394 -29.63 -3.15 -9.08
C LYS A 394 -28.61 -4.09 -9.78
N PHE A 395 -28.97 -4.63 -10.93
CA PHE A 395 -28.11 -5.47 -11.74
C PHE A 395 -26.76 -4.81 -12.08
N ILE A 396 -26.78 -3.56 -12.57
CA ILE A 396 -25.55 -2.80 -12.86
C ILE A 396 -24.80 -2.45 -11.58
N SER A 397 -25.47 -2.18 -10.48
CA SER A 397 -24.83 -1.90 -9.20
C SER A 397 -23.98 -3.10 -8.73
N ASP A 398 -24.57 -4.31 -8.74
CA ASP A 398 -23.90 -5.54 -8.28
C ASP A 398 -22.68 -5.88 -9.14
N LEU A 399 -22.82 -5.77 -10.46
CA LEU A 399 -21.70 -5.92 -11.40
C LEU A 399 -20.62 -4.86 -11.20
N SER A 400 -20.99 -3.62 -10.89
CA SER A 400 -20.06 -2.50 -10.71
C SER A 400 -19.25 -2.60 -9.42
N LEU A 401 -19.81 -3.25 -8.39
CA LEU A 401 -19.14 -3.54 -7.13
C LEU A 401 -18.24 -4.79 -7.21
N GLY A 402 -18.47 -5.65 -8.22
CA GLY A 402 -17.80 -6.94 -8.33
C GLY A 402 -18.41 -8.03 -7.44
N ASP A 403 -19.63 -7.81 -6.95
CA ASP A 403 -20.35 -8.78 -6.12
C ASP A 403 -20.75 -10.02 -6.91
N VAL A 404 -20.87 -9.87 -8.25
CA VAL A 404 -21.20 -10.95 -9.17
C VAL A 404 -20.49 -10.75 -10.52
N GLU A 405 -20.07 -11.84 -11.14
CA GLU A 405 -19.47 -11.82 -12.47
C GLU A 405 -20.55 -11.78 -13.58
N TRP A 406 -20.22 -11.17 -14.73
CA TRP A 406 -21.15 -11.06 -15.86
C TRP A 406 -21.76 -12.39 -16.29
N SER A 407 -20.94 -13.44 -16.40
CA SER A 407 -21.37 -14.78 -16.79
C SER A 407 -22.39 -15.39 -15.84
N GLU A 408 -22.23 -15.18 -14.55
CA GLU A 408 -23.14 -15.65 -13.50
C GLU A 408 -24.44 -14.84 -13.52
N ALA A 409 -24.32 -13.51 -13.49
CA ALA A 409 -25.46 -12.59 -13.47
C ALA A 409 -26.38 -12.76 -14.69
N THR A 410 -25.85 -13.19 -15.83
CA THR A 410 -26.59 -13.32 -17.10
C THR A 410 -27.05 -14.73 -17.43
N ALA A 411 -26.71 -15.73 -16.63
CA ALA A 411 -26.95 -17.16 -16.91
C ALA A 411 -28.44 -17.50 -17.20
N SER A 412 -29.38 -16.78 -16.58
CA SER A 412 -30.83 -16.99 -16.75
C SER A 412 -31.50 -15.96 -17.65
N LEU A 413 -30.76 -14.96 -18.18
CA LEU A 413 -31.34 -13.87 -18.95
C LEU A 413 -31.43 -14.19 -20.43
N GLU A 414 -32.40 -13.58 -21.15
CA GLU A 414 -32.52 -13.66 -22.60
C GLU A 414 -31.32 -13.02 -23.29
N LYS A 415 -30.52 -13.82 -24.01
CA LYS A 415 -29.41 -13.30 -24.83
C LYS A 415 -29.94 -12.68 -26.13
N VAL A 416 -29.44 -11.49 -26.43
CA VAL A 416 -29.78 -10.80 -27.69
C VAL A 416 -28.76 -11.18 -28.75
N VAL A 417 -29.24 -11.86 -29.80
CA VAL A 417 -28.42 -12.16 -30.98
C VAL A 417 -28.33 -10.90 -31.82
N VAL A 418 -27.16 -10.27 -31.88
CA VAL A 418 -26.89 -9.15 -32.79
C VAL A 418 -26.77 -9.75 -34.18
N ALA A 419 -27.74 -9.49 -35.08
CA ALA A 419 -27.60 -9.85 -36.50
C ALA A 419 -26.34 -9.16 -37.03
N GLN A 420 -25.36 -9.94 -37.48
CA GLN A 420 -24.24 -9.39 -38.23
C GLN A 420 -24.84 -8.71 -39.46
N GLN A 421 -24.68 -7.40 -39.57
CA GLN A 421 -24.96 -6.70 -40.80
C GLN A 421 -23.88 -7.15 -41.79
N GLU A 422 -24.32 -7.95 -42.79
CA GLU A 422 -23.55 -8.23 -43.98
C GLU A 422 -23.19 -6.96 -44.75
#